data_b4e004f913961f4c19184b3a152e00f3
#
_entry.id   b4e004f913961f4c19184b3a152e00f3
#
_cell.length_a   1.000
_cell.length_b   1.000
_cell.length_c   1.000
_cell.angle_alpha   90.00
_cell.angle_beta   90.00
_cell.angle_gamma   90.00
#
_symmetry.space_group_name_H-M   'P 1'
#
loop_
_entity.id
_entity.type
_entity.pdbx_description
1 polymer ?
#
loop_
_entity_poly.entity_id
_entity_poly.type
_entity_poly.pdbx_seq_one_letter_code
_entity_poly.pdbx_strand_id
1 'polypeptide(L)'
;MPVNLDANFWDQKYLNDDTPWNIRKASPPLTDYIDQLKDKTIKILIPGAGHAHEVNYLLEKGFKNITICDISKIAISKLKNVVPKDSVKLITGDFFDLNGQYDLILEQTFFCALDPSLRKNYINKTYELLNDGGKIAGVLFDRIFEQNGPPFGGTKEEYEKLFLEKFNIQKMEKCYNSIGPRHGYELFFICVR
;
A
#
# COMPACT_ATOMS: atom_id res chain seq x y z
N MET A 1 -2.44 18.92 19.16
CA MET A 1 -1.79 19.35 17.90
C MET A 1 -1.87 18.18 16.93
N PRO A 2 -2.08 18.41 15.64
CA PRO A 2 -2.02 17.31 14.66
C PRO A 2 -0.64 16.67 14.71
N VAL A 3 -0.59 15.33 14.57
CA VAL A 3 0.66 14.58 14.52
C VAL A 3 1.33 14.86 13.19
N ASN A 4 2.61 15.28 13.21
CA ASN A 4 3.39 15.42 11.98
C ASN A 4 3.86 14.04 11.52
N LEU A 5 3.33 13.53 10.40
CA LEU A 5 3.60 12.19 9.86
C LEU A 5 4.80 12.20 8.89
N ASP A 6 5.88 12.87 9.28
CA ASP A 6 7.11 12.98 8.50
C ASP A 6 8.03 11.75 8.61
N ALA A 7 9.16 11.80 7.91
CA ALA A 7 10.15 10.73 7.94
C ALA A 7 10.65 10.39 9.36
N ASN A 8 10.81 11.42 10.22
CA ASN A 8 11.28 11.21 11.58
C ASN A 8 10.23 10.46 12.43
N PHE A 9 8.95 10.81 12.28
CA PHE A 9 7.86 10.09 12.96
C PHE A 9 7.91 8.57 12.62
N TRP A 10 8.00 8.23 11.34
CA TRP A 10 8.05 6.84 10.91
C TRP A 10 9.35 6.14 11.29
N ASP A 11 10.51 6.83 11.19
CA ASP A 11 11.79 6.30 11.66
C ASP A 11 11.72 5.87 13.14
N GLN A 12 11.13 6.72 14.01
CA GLN A 12 10.96 6.41 15.44
C GLN A 12 10.07 5.18 15.67
N LYS A 13 9.00 5.01 14.89
CA LYS A 13 8.16 3.81 14.96
C LYS A 13 8.98 2.53 14.71
N TYR A 14 9.82 2.53 13.65
CA TYR A 14 10.67 1.37 13.33
C TYR A 14 11.83 1.17 14.31
N LEU A 15 12.39 2.23 14.89
CA LEU A 15 13.46 2.13 15.88
C LEU A 15 12.94 1.55 17.20
N ASN A 16 11.73 1.89 17.58
CA ASN A 16 11.10 1.44 18.83
C ASN A 16 10.32 0.12 18.69
N ASP A 17 10.36 -0.52 17.51
CA ASP A 17 9.55 -1.70 17.16
C ASP A 17 8.03 -1.50 17.40
N ASP A 18 7.58 -0.24 17.41
CA ASP A 18 6.17 0.14 17.53
C ASP A 18 5.50 0.11 16.14
N THR A 19 5.30 -1.12 15.63
CA THR A 19 4.78 -1.37 14.29
C THR A 19 3.50 -2.23 14.32
N PRO A 20 2.38 -1.70 14.87
CA PRO A 20 1.14 -2.47 15.04
C PRO A 20 0.48 -2.88 13.71
N TRP A 21 0.87 -2.27 12.61
CA TRP A 21 0.43 -2.68 11.26
C TRP A 21 1.06 -3.99 10.78
N ASN A 22 2.14 -4.45 11.43
CA ASN A 22 2.85 -5.67 11.06
C ASN A 22 2.03 -6.92 11.41
N ILE A 23 1.43 -7.54 10.41
CA ILE A 23 0.67 -8.79 10.55
C ILE A 23 1.53 -10.06 10.43
N ARG A 24 2.86 -9.89 10.29
CA ARG A 24 3.88 -10.97 10.22
C ARG A 24 3.74 -11.92 9.04
N LYS A 25 2.95 -11.59 8.04
CA LYS A 25 2.76 -12.33 6.79
C LYS A 25 2.16 -11.40 5.73
N ALA A 26 2.16 -11.82 4.48
CA ALA A 26 1.40 -11.13 3.44
C ALA A 26 -0.10 -11.18 3.75
N SER A 27 -0.80 -10.11 3.42
CA SER A 27 -2.24 -9.97 3.65
C SER A 27 -3.02 -10.98 2.79
N PRO A 28 -3.90 -11.83 3.38
CA PRO A 28 -4.63 -12.83 2.61
C PRO A 28 -5.43 -12.28 1.43
N PRO A 29 -6.14 -11.14 1.52
CA PRO A 29 -6.79 -10.54 0.35
C PRO A 29 -5.82 -10.23 -0.79
N LEU A 30 -4.58 -9.79 -0.48
CA LEU A 30 -3.58 -9.51 -1.48
C LEU A 30 -2.94 -10.78 -2.05
N THR A 31 -2.71 -11.81 -1.23
CA THR A 31 -2.18 -13.09 -1.75
C THR A 31 -3.14 -13.73 -2.74
N ASP A 32 -4.45 -13.74 -2.43
CA ASP A 32 -5.48 -14.25 -3.35
C ASP A 32 -5.53 -13.44 -4.67
N TYR A 33 -5.29 -12.14 -4.61
CA TYR A 33 -5.21 -11.31 -5.80
C TYR A 33 -3.93 -11.58 -6.61
N ILE A 34 -2.78 -11.65 -5.96
CA ILE A 34 -1.49 -11.93 -6.59
C ILE A 34 -1.50 -13.27 -7.31
N ASP A 35 -2.18 -14.29 -6.76
CA ASP A 35 -2.30 -15.62 -7.35
C ASP A 35 -3.06 -15.63 -8.69
N GLN A 36 -3.92 -14.65 -8.92
CA GLN A 36 -4.65 -14.49 -10.17
C GLN A 36 -3.84 -13.81 -11.28
N LEU A 37 -2.72 -13.16 -10.94
CA LEU A 37 -1.88 -12.44 -11.89
C LEU A 37 -1.04 -13.40 -12.73
N LYS A 38 -1.28 -13.42 -14.02
CA LYS A 38 -0.61 -14.34 -14.97
C LYS A 38 0.73 -13.80 -15.47
N ASP A 39 0.75 -12.51 -15.85
CA ASP A 39 1.97 -11.87 -16.35
C ASP A 39 2.91 -11.53 -15.20
N LYS A 40 4.06 -12.18 -15.16
CA LYS A 40 5.09 -11.99 -14.12
C LYS A 40 6.09 -10.89 -14.47
N THR A 41 5.96 -10.29 -15.65
CA THR A 41 6.85 -9.23 -16.14
C THR A 41 6.39 -7.81 -15.77
N ILE A 42 5.17 -7.68 -15.26
CA ILE A 42 4.58 -6.39 -14.86
C ILE A 42 5.43 -5.65 -13.82
N LYS A 43 5.44 -4.33 -13.93
CA LYS A 43 6.11 -3.45 -12.96
C LYS A 43 5.17 -3.15 -11.80
N ILE A 44 5.58 -3.52 -10.60
CA ILE A 44 4.78 -3.40 -9.38
C ILE A 44 5.38 -2.33 -8.47
N LEU A 45 4.56 -1.42 -7.98
CA LEU A 45 4.91 -0.47 -6.92
C LEU A 45 4.20 -0.86 -5.62
N ILE A 46 4.94 -0.86 -4.52
CA ILE A 46 4.41 -0.98 -3.16
C ILE A 46 4.79 0.29 -2.40
N PRO A 47 3.85 1.23 -2.20
CA PRO A 47 4.09 2.41 -1.38
C PRO A 47 3.98 2.05 0.11
N GLY A 48 4.86 2.62 0.93
CA GLY A 48 4.95 2.28 2.35
C GLY A 48 5.48 0.86 2.56
N ALA A 49 6.81 0.74 2.66
CA ALA A 49 7.49 -0.57 2.68
C ALA A 49 7.00 -1.52 3.77
N GLY A 50 6.66 -0.99 4.93
CA GLY A 50 6.33 -1.81 6.09
C GLY A 50 7.44 -2.82 6.38
N HIS A 51 7.05 -4.09 6.52
CA HIS A 51 7.95 -5.24 6.63
C HIS A 51 8.07 -6.01 5.30
N ALA A 52 7.47 -5.48 4.23
CA ALA A 52 7.51 -6.01 2.86
C ALA A 52 7.09 -7.49 2.72
N HIS A 53 6.13 -7.94 3.51
CA HIS A 53 5.66 -9.33 3.45
C HIS A 53 5.09 -9.69 2.06
N GLU A 54 4.39 -8.76 1.41
CA GLU A 54 3.87 -8.92 0.06
C GLU A 54 4.99 -9.09 -0.98
N VAL A 55 6.15 -8.47 -0.74
CA VAL A 55 7.32 -8.60 -1.62
C VAL A 55 7.83 -10.04 -1.65
N ASN A 56 8.00 -10.67 -0.48
CA ASN A 56 8.43 -12.06 -0.41
C ASN A 56 7.45 -12.97 -1.16
N TYR A 57 6.16 -12.76 -0.97
CA TYR A 57 5.13 -13.52 -1.66
C TYR A 57 5.18 -13.31 -3.19
N LEU A 58 5.34 -12.07 -3.66
CA LEU A 58 5.51 -11.76 -5.08
C LEU A 58 6.74 -12.47 -5.68
N LEU A 59 7.88 -12.45 -4.97
CA LEU A 59 9.11 -13.12 -5.39
C LEU A 59 8.91 -14.64 -5.51
N GLU A 60 8.24 -15.26 -4.54
CA GLU A 60 7.87 -16.69 -4.55
C GLU A 60 6.97 -17.03 -5.75
N LYS A 61 6.10 -16.09 -6.17
CA LYS A 61 5.24 -16.23 -7.37
C LYS A 61 5.94 -15.86 -8.68
N GLY A 62 7.23 -15.51 -8.65
CA GLY A 62 8.06 -15.27 -9.82
C GLY A 62 8.06 -13.84 -10.36
N PHE A 63 7.51 -12.87 -9.65
CA PHE A 63 7.62 -11.45 -10.02
C PHE A 63 9.03 -10.92 -9.72
N LYS A 64 9.58 -10.09 -10.63
CA LYS A 64 10.97 -9.59 -10.54
C LYS A 64 11.10 -8.07 -10.74
N ASN A 65 10.01 -7.38 -11.05
CA ASN A 65 10.02 -5.94 -11.32
C ASN A 65 9.27 -5.20 -10.20
N ILE A 66 9.80 -5.28 -8.99
CA ILE A 66 9.14 -4.73 -7.79
C ILE A 66 9.87 -3.46 -7.36
N THR A 67 9.14 -2.40 -7.12
CA THR A 67 9.64 -1.15 -6.51
C THR A 67 8.94 -0.94 -5.17
N ILE A 68 9.71 -0.64 -4.13
CA ILE A 68 9.22 -0.23 -2.81
C ILE A 68 9.64 1.22 -2.61
N CYS A 69 8.71 2.06 -2.18
CA CYS A 69 8.98 3.44 -1.78
C CYS A 69 8.53 3.66 -0.35
N ASP A 70 9.41 4.14 0.52
CA ASP A 70 9.06 4.52 1.89
C ASP A 70 9.82 5.78 2.30
N ILE A 71 9.15 6.66 3.04
CA ILE A 71 9.75 7.88 3.58
C ILE A 71 10.75 7.58 4.70
N SER A 72 10.58 6.46 5.41
CA SER A 72 11.46 6.01 6.48
C SER A 72 12.73 5.36 5.92
N LYS A 73 13.87 5.99 6.19
CA LYS A 73 15.20 5.41 5.90
C LYS A 73 15.47 4.16 6.72
N ILE A 74 14.89 4.05 7.92
CA ILE A 74 15.06 2.90 8.79
C ILE A 74 14.31 1.69 8.21
N ALA A 75 13.06 1.87 7.75
CA ALA A 75 12.31 0.82 7.06
C ALA A 75 13.09 0.28 5.86
N ILE A 76 13.52 1.18 4.96
CA ILE A 76 14.29 0.80 3.77
C ILE A 76 15.62 0.12 4.14
N SER A 77 16.32 0.61 5.17
CA SER A 77 17.57 -0.01 5.62
C SER A 77 17.37 -1.45 6.11
N LYS A 78 16.29 -1.71 6.86
CA LYS A 78 15.95 -3.07 7.30
C LYS A 78 15.72 -4.03 6.12
N LEU A 79 15.18 -3.53 5.01
CA LEU A 79 14.89 -4.33 3.81
C LEU A 79 16.11 -4.61 2.93
N LYS A 80 17.11 -3.74 2.92
CA LYS A 80 18.30 -3.86 2.05
C LYS A 80 19.02 -5.21 2.11
N ASN A 81 18.94 -5.87 3.27
CA ASN A 81 19.64 -7.16 3.51
C ASN A 81 18.73 -8.38 3.36
N VAL A 82 17.42 -8.17 3.14
CA VAL A 82 16.44 -9.27 3.09
C VAL A 82 15.77 -9.42 1.73
N VAL A 83 15.85 -8.40 0.87
CA VAL A 83 15.28 -8.48 -0.48
C VAL A 83 16.37 -8.55 -1.56
N PRO A 84 16.18 -9.34 -2.64
CA PRO A 84 17.15 -9.48 -3.72
C PRO A 84 17.22 -8.20 -4.56
N LYS A 85 18.42 -7.64 -4.73
CA LYS A 85 18.65 -6.37 -5.45
C LYS A 85 18.29 -6.43 -6.94
N ASP A 86 18.37 -7.58 -7.55
CA ASP A 86 18.08 -7.77 -8.98
C ASP A 86 16.58 -7.81 -9.30
N SER A 87 15.75 -7.98 -8.28
CA SER A 87 14.30 -8.11 -8.43
C SER A 87 13.50 -7.02 -7.69
N VAL A 88 14.15 -6.31 -6.75
CA VAL A 88 13.49 -5.32 -5.89
C VAL A 88 14.29 -4.03 -5.85
N LYS A 89 13.70 -2.96 -6.34
CA LYS A 89 14.23 -1.61 -6.23
C LYS A 89 13.70 -0.96 -4.94
N LEU A 90 14.60 -0.48 -4.09
CA LEU A 90 14.27 0.23 -2.86
C LEU A 90 14.50 1.73 -3.04
N ILE A 91 13.49 2.53 -2.78
CA ILE A 91 13.52 3.99 -2.85
C ILE A 91 13.21 4.56 -1.46
N THR A 92 14.13 5.35 -0.92
CA THR A 92 13.87 6.17 0.27
C THR A 92 13.42 7.54 -0.21
N GLY A 93 12.20 7.93 0.10
CA GLY A 93 11.65 9.23 -0.29
C GLY A 93 10.15 9.33 -0.10
N ASP A 94 9.63 10.52 -0.34
CA ASP A 94 8.20 10.77 -0.30
C ASP A 94 7.53 10.14 -1.54
N PHE A 95 6.41 9.44 -1.31
CA PHE A 95 5.58 8.88 -2.38
C PHE A 95 5.11 9.96 -3.37
N PHE A 96 4.84 11.16 -2.88
CA PHE A 96 4.36 12.27 -3.71
C PHE A 96 5.42 12.82 -4.68
N ASP A 97 6.71 12.59 -4.39
CA ASP A 97 7.85 12.98 -5.26
C ASP A 97 8.27 11.85 -6.21
N LEU A 98 7.68 10.65 -6.07
CA LEU A 98 8.06 9.49 -6.87
C LEU A 98 7.75 9.71 -8.34
N ASN A 99 8.68 9.27 -9.19
CA ASN A 99 8.51 9.24 -10.64
C ASN A 99 8.65 7.81 -11.17
N GLY A 100 7.94 7.51 -12.24
CA GLY A 100 7.95 6.19 -12.87
C GLY A 100 6.60 5.82 -13.43
N GLN A 101 6.56 4.65 -14.09
CA GLN A 101 5.34 4.09 -14.66
C GLN A 101 5.25 2.62 -14.25
N TYR A 102 4.09 2.24 -13.70
CA TYR A 102 3.82 0.93 -13.14
C TYR A 102 2.54 0.33 -13.72
N ASP A 103 2.49 -0.98 -13.80
CA ASP A 103 1.32 -1.72 -14.26
C ASP A 103 0.38 -2.07 -13.10
N LEU A 104 0.96 -2.14 -11.90
CA LEU A 104 0.22 -2.43 -10.67
C LEU A 104 0.79 -1.64 -9.48
N ILE A 105 -0.09 -1.04 -8.70
CA ILE A 105 0.21 -0.54 -7.37
C ILE A 105 -0.51 -1.44 -6.36
N LEU A 106 0.24 -2.01 -5.41
CA LEU A 106 -0.32 -2.80 -4.32
C LEU A 106 -0.41 -1.96 -3.04
N GLU A 107 -1.62 -1.75 -2.57
CA GLU A 107 -1.94 -0.95 -1.39
C GLU A 107 -2.16 -1.83 -0.16
N GLN A 108 -1.31 -1.67 0.84
CA GLN A 108 -1.45 -2.31 2.14
C GLN A 108 -1.10 -1.33 3.25
N THR A 109 -2.08 -0.79 3.91
CA THR A 109 -1.94 0.09 5.08
C THR A 109 -1.13 1.39 4.88
N PHE A 110 -0.88 1.80 3.63
CA PHE A 110 -0.23 3.07 3.33
C PHE A 110 -1.26 4.22 3.25
N PHE A 111 -2.37 4.03 2.53
CA PHE A 111 -3.43 5.04 2.43
C PHE A 111 -3.97 5.45 3.81
N CYS A 112 -4.16 4.49 4.70
CA CYS A 112 -4.63 4.76 6.07
C CYS A 112 -3.55 5.38 6.98
N ALA A 113 -2.31 5.41 6.55
CA ALA A 113 -1.20 6.08 7.24
C ALA A 113 -1.07 7.55 6.86
N LEU A 114 -1.65 7.98 5.74
CA LEU A 114 -1.65 9.35 5.27
C LEU A 114 -2.71 10.20 5.98
N ASP A 115 -2.36 11.45 6.28
CA ASP A 115 -3.37 12.43 6.73
C ASP A 115 -4.53 12.49 5.72
N PRO A 116 -5.80 12.47 6.16
CA PRO A 116 -6.95 12.50 5.27
C PRO A 116 -6.98 13.68 4.29
N SER A 117 -6.36 14.80 4.62
CA SER A 117 -6.21 15.95 3.71
C SER A 117 -5.37 15.63 2.46
N LEU A 118 -4.51 14.61 2.51
CA LEU A 118 -3.66 14.18 1.41
C LEU A 118 -4.33 13.14 0.48
N ARG A 119 -5.52 12.65 0.82
CA ARG A 119 -6.19 11.59 0.05
C ARG A 119 -6.39 11.94 -1.42
N LYS A 120 -6.77 13.18 -1.70
CA LYS A 120 -6.93 13.64 -3.10
C LYS A 120 -5.59 13.68 -3.85
N ASN A 121 -4.54 14.12 -3.19
CA ASN A 121 -3.19 14.11 -3.75
C ASN A 121 -2.71 12.68 -4.01
N TYR A 122 -3.02 11.73 -3.09
CA TYR A 122 -2.73 10.32 -3.27
C TYR A 122 -3.42 9.74 -4.52
N ILE A 123 -4.70 10.02 -4.73
CA ILE A 123 -5.44 9.59 -5.93
C ILE A 123 -4.79 10.13 -7.20
N ASN A 124 -4.46 11.42 -7.23
CA ASN A 124 -3.81 12.05 -8.38
C ASN A 124 -2.44 11.43 -8.65
N LYS A 125 -1.62 11.25 -7.61
CA LYS A 125 -0.28 10.66 -7.73
C LYS A 125 -0.32 9.20 -8.15
N THR A 126 -1.21 8.41 -7.59
CA THR A 126 -1.43 7.02 -7.98
C THR A 126 -1.83 6.91 -9.45
N TYR A 127 -2.75 7.77 -9.91
CA TYR A 127 -3.14 7.83 -11.32
C TYR A 127 -1.97 8.20 -12.23
N GLU A 128 -1.15 9.18 -11.85
CA GLU A 128 0.06 9.59 -12.59
C GLU A 128 1.06 8.45 -12.75
N LEU A 129 1.27 7.67 -11.68
CA LEU A 129 2.25 6.58 -11.63
C LEU A 129 1.81 5.30 -12.35
N LEU A 130 0.54 5.13 -12.67
CA LEU A 130 0.07 3.95 -13.40
C LEU A 130 0.18 4.14 -14.91
N ASN A 131 0.50 3.07 -15.63
CA ASN A 131 0.33 2.98 -17.07
C ASN A 131 -1.15 3.01 -17.45
N ASP A 132 -1.48 3.33 -18.71
CA ASP A 132 -2.84 3.20 -19.22
C ASP A 132 -3.30 1.74 -19.10
N GLY A 133 -4.47 1.52 -18.50
CA GLY A 133 -4.96 0.20 -18.12
C GLY A 133 -4.29 -0.43 -16.90
N GLY A 134 -3.32 0.27 -16.30
CA GLY A 134 -2.70 -0.13 -15.03
C GLY A 134 -3.69 -0.08 -13.87
N LYS A 135 -3.39 -0.80 -12.80
CA LYS A 135 -4.30 -1.03 -11.68
C LYS A 135 -3.70 -0.62 -10.35
N ILE A 136 -4.54 -0.10 -9.48
CA ILE A 136 -4.28 -0.15 -8.05
C ILE A 136 -5.20 -1.18 -7.43
N ALA A 137 -4.64 -2.08 -6.62
CA ALA A 137 -5.38 -3.09 -5.87
C ALA A 137 -4.87 -3.14 -4.43
N GLY A 138 -5.77 -3.29 -3.48
CA GLY A 138 -5.37 -3.25 -2.09
C GLY A 138 -6.51 -3.44 -1.10
N VAL A 139 -6.22 -3.12 0.16
CA VAL A 139 -7.19 -3.14 1.24
C VAL A 139 -7.28 -1.77 1.92
N LEU A 140 -8.51 -1.36 2.23
CA LEU A 140 -8.82 -0.12 2.96
C LEU A 140 -9.61 -0.46 4.22
N PHE A 141 -9.45 0.31 5.28
CA PHE A 141 -10.28 0.16 6.48
C PHE A 141 -11.67 0.78 6.27
N ASP A 142 -12.70 -0.03 6.32
CA ASP A 142 -14.11 0.38 6.33
C ASP A 142 -14.60 0.52 7.77
N ARG A 143 -14.02 1.45 8.48
CA ARG A 143 -14.40 1.85 9.83
C ARG A 143 -13.82 3.22 10.17
N ILE A 144 -14.44 3.91 11.10
CA ILE A 144 -13.90 5.13 11.68
C ILE A 144 -13.13 4.76 12.95
N PHE A 145 -11.94 5.29 13.10
CA PHE A 145 -11.14 5.17 14.32
C PHE A 145 -11.32 6.42 15.18
N GLU A 146 -11.41 6.24 16.49
CA GLU A 146 -11.61 7.34 17.45
C GLU A 146 -10.32 8.13 17.73
N GLN A 147 -9.16 7.55 17.40
CA GLN A 147 -7.85 8.15 17.66
C GLN A 147 -7.50 9.28 16.68
N ASN A 148 -6.78 10.29 17.16
CA ASN A 148 -6.18 11.32 16.33
C ASN A 148 -4.82 10.84 15.81
N GLY A 149 -4.79 10.18 14.66
CA GLY A 149 -3.55 9.69 14.04
C GLY A 149 -3.76 8.37 13.30
N PRO A 150 -2.70 7.87 12.64
CA PRO A 150 -2.80 6.61 11.90
C PRO A 150 -3.09 5.41 12.82
N PRO A 151 -3.88 4.42 12.33
CA PRO A 151 -4.50 4.43 11.01
C PRO A 151 -5.73 5.35 10.95
N PHE A 152 -5.87 6.05 9.80
CA PHE A 152 -7.09 6.77 9.48
C PHE A 152 -8.06 5.87 8.71
N GLY A 153 -9.27 5.77 9.19
CA GLY A 153 -10.31 5.01 8.53
C GLY A 153 -11.18 5.86 7.59
N GLY A 154 -12.30 5.28 7.20
CA GLY A 154 -13.33 5.92 6.38
C GLY A 154 -14.42 4.93 6.04
N THR A 155 -15.26 5.26 5.08
CA THR A 155 -16.36 4.41 4.62
C THR A 155 -16.21 4.05 3.15
N LYS A 156 -16.87 2.97 2.75
CA LYS A 156 -16.93 2.54 1.35
C LYS A 156 -17.38 3.69 0.43
N GLU A 157 -18.43 4.40 0.82
CA GLU A 157 -19.04 5.47 0.04
C GLU A 157 -18.07 6.66 -0.16
N GLU A 158 -17.30 7.00 0.88
CA GLU A 158 -16.26 8.03 0.80
C GLU A 158 -15.16 7.62 -0.18
N TYR A 159 -14.72 6.37 -0.11
CA TYR A 159 -13.66 5.84 -0.99
C TYR A 159 -14.14 5.72 -2.43
N GLU A 160 -15.35 5.22 -2.68
CA GLU A 160 -15.92 5.15 -4.02
C GLU A 160 -15.98 6.54 -4.66
N LYS A 161 -16.48 7.54 -3.94
CA LYS A 161 -16.53 8.92 -4.42
C LYS A 161 -15.14 9.45 -4.76
N LEU A 162 -14.15 9.18 -3.93
CA LEU A 162 -12.79 9.67 -4.09
C LEU A 162 -12.08 9.00 -5.28
N PHE A 163 -12.17 7.67 -5.41
CA PHE A 163 -11.52 6.96 -6.50
C PHE A 163 -12.18 7.21 -7.84
N LEU A 164 -13.51 7.37 -7.91
CA LEU A 164 -14.24 7.69 -9.14
C LEU A 164 -13.85 9.03 -9.78
N GLU A 165 -13.16 9.93 -9.06
CA GLU A 165 -12.62 11.17 -9.65
C GLU A 165 -11.62 10.88 -10.79
N LYS A 166 -10.93 9.73 -10.76
CA LYS A 166 -9.85 9.40 -11.71
C LYS A 166 -9.90 7.97 -12.25
N PHE A 167 -10.49 7.04 -11.54
CA PHE A 167 -10.40 5.61 -11.81
C PHE A 167 -11.74 5.00 -12.17
N ASN A 168 -11.67 3.91 -12.92
CA ASN A 168 -12.79 2.99 -13.05
C ASN A 168 -12.69 1.94 -11.92
N ILE A 169 -13.68 1.90 -11.02
CA ILE A 169 -13.73 0.93 -9.92
C ILE A 169 -14.21 -0.40 -10.47
N GLN A 170 -13.34 -1.40 -10.56
CA GLN A 170 -13.70 -2.77 -10.93
C GLN A 170 -14.24 -3.55 -9.74
N LYS A 171 -13.74 -3.28 -8.53
CA LYS A 171 -14.16 -3.94 -7.30
C LYS A 171 -13.96 -3.01 -6.10
N MET A 172 -14.89 -3.01 -5.17
CA MET A 172 -14.74 -2.44 -3.83
C MET A 172 -15.74 -3.13 -2.91
N GLU A 173 -15.30 -4.19 -2.24
CA GLU A 173 -16.17 -5.09 -1.49
C GLU A 173 -15.53 -5.48 -0.15
N LYS A 174 -16.36 -5.85 0.82
CA LYS A 174 -15.88 -6.41 2.10
C LYS A 174 -14.96 -7.61 1.86
N CYS A 175 -13.81 -7.61 2.54
CA CYS A 175 -12.92 -8.76 2.53
C CYS A 175 -13.56 -9.92 3.27
N TYR A 176 -13.60 -11.09 2.64
CA TYR A 176 -14.04 -12.33 3.28
C TYR A 176 -12.91 -13.06 4.03
N ASN A 177 -11.66 -12.74 3.70
CA ASN A 177 -10.46 -13.43 4.15
C ASN A 177 -9.46 -12.54 4.91
N SER A 178 -9.93 -11.43 5.48
CA SER A 178 -9.12 -10.61 6.40
C SER A 178 -8.61 -11.42 7.58
N ILE A 179 -7.46 -11.03 8.12
CA ILE A 179 -6.99 -11.59 9.39
C ILE A 179 -7.97 -11.30 10.53
N GLY A 180 -8.01 -12.16 11.57
CA GLY A 180 -8.98 -12.05 12.66
C GLY A 180 -9.21 -10.65 13.21
N PRO A 181 -8.16 -9.88 13.62
CA PRO A 181 -8.32 -8.53 14.15
C PRO A 181 -8.90 -7.49 13.18
N ARG A 182 -8.87 -7.78 11.87
CA ARG A 182 -9.36 -6.88 10.80
C ARG A 182 -10.63 -7.39 10.12
N HIS A 183 -11.12 -8.56 10.54
CA HIS A 183 -12.28 -9.19 9.96
C HIS A 183 -13.52 -8.30 10.08
N GLY A 184 -14.22 -8.11 8.94
CA GLY A 184 -15.41 -7.25 8.86
C GLY A 184 -15.11 -5.75 8.74
N TYR A 185 -13.83 -5.33 8.85
CA TYR A 185 -13.39 -3.93 8.82
C TYR A 185 -12.51 -3.58 7.62
N GLU A 186 -12.30 -4.50 6.69
CA GLU A 186 -11.51 -4.24 5.48
C GLU A 186 -12.37 -4.38 4.22
N LEU A 187 -12.12 -3.48 3.27
CA LEU A 187 -12.55 -3.57 1.88
C LEU A 187 -11.38 -3.99 1.02
N PHE A 188 -11.59 -4.96 0.16
CA PHE A 188 -10.71 -5.20 -0.97
C PHE A 188 -11.16 -4.40 -2.17
N PHE A 189 -10.24 -3.71 -2.83
CA PHE A 189 -10.57 -2.90 -4.00
C PHE A 189 -9.62 -3.13 -5.17
N ILE A 190 -10.13 -2.92 -6.38
CA ILE A 190 -9.39 -2.85 -7.64
C ILE A 190 -9.93 -1.65 -8.41
N CYS A 191 -9.03 -0.72 -8.73
CA CYS A 191 -9.34 0.43 -9.58
C CYS A 191 -8.38 0.47 -10.78
N VAL A 192 -8.89 0.85 -11.95
CA VAL A 192 -8.16 0.87 -13.22
C VAL A 192 -8.03 2.29 -13.73
N ARG A 193 -6.83 2.67 -14.17
CA ARG A 193 -6.56 3.90 -14.89
C ARG A 193 -7.15 3.89 -16.28
#